data_f17c3b144f2437ebde695d40065edec3
#
_entry.id   f17c3b144f2437ebde695d40065edec3
#
_cell.length_a   1.000
_cell.length_b   1.000
_cell.length_c   1.000
_cell.angle_alpha   90.00
_cell.angle_beta   90.00
_cell.angle_gamma   90.00
#
_symmetry.space_group_name_H-M   'P 1'
#
loop_
_entity.id
_entity.type
_entity.pdbx_description
1 polymer ?
#
loop_
_entity_poly.entity_id
_entity_poly.type
_entity_poly.pdbx_seq_one_letter_code
_entity_poly.pdbx_strand_id
1 'polypeptide(L)'
;CQCRKRRPARISNHDLPDAGLVGAFDQVEQLSRHLVPETDIRTDDNVELVAPTEWIDGGEASKNSLDQIRGLLQTINESNLDRRSYVVVIGGGAVLDAVGFAAAIAHRGIRLVRIPTTTLAQADSGVGVKNAINYFEKKNWVGTFAVPWAVFNDSHLLETLPDRDFRSGFSEAVKVSLLKDANEFQWLCEQASKIHDRDPVATQRAINRSCRLHMDHITAGGDPFEMLEARPLDFGHWSAHRLEPCSDFELRHGEAVAIGVAIDCIYSSMVYDLPTESAKQVHQCLNELGIRLWHPSIDPVEELLQGLEEFRQHLGGRLTVTMLNGIGKPINVH
;
A
#
# COMPACT_ATOMS: atom_id res chain seq x y z
N CYS A 1 -25.61 20.17 -29.86
CA CYS A 1 -25.04 20.12 -28.50
C CYS A 1 -23.51 20.21 -28.57
N GLN A 2 -22.97 21.38 -28.21
CA GLN A 2 -21.51 21.58 -28.19
C GLN A 2 -20.97 21.06 -26.86
N CYS A 3 -20.32 19.90 -26.88
CA CYS A 3 -19.63 19.35 -25.73
C CYS A 3 -18.26 20.02 -25.60
N ARG A 4 -18.12 21.02 -24.72
CA ARG A 4 -16.83 21.62 -24.39
C ARG A 4 -16.00 20.61 -23.61
N LYS A 5 -14.82 20.22 -24.13
CA LYS A 5 -13.79 19.44 -23.43
C LYS A 5 -13.28 20.27 -22.24
N ARG A 6 -13.55 19.83 -21.03
CA ARG A 6 -13.02 20.44 -19.80
C ARG A 6 -11.74 19.71 -19.41
N ARG A 7 -10.72 20.48 -19.04
CA ARG A 7 -9.48 19.94 -18.46
C ARG A 7 -9.72 19.64 -16.98
N PRO A 8 -9.16 18.55 -16.44
CA PRO A 8 -9.24 18.28 -15.00
C PRO A 8 -8.51 19.38 -14.20
N ALA A 9 -9.09 19.78 -13.07
CA ALA A 9 -8.44 20.67 -12.13
C ALA A 9 -7.19 19.96 -11.55
N ARG A 10 -6.05 20.63 -11.53
CA ARG A 10 -4.86 20.20 -10.77
C ARG A 10 -4.93 20.87 -9.41
N ILE A 11 -5.05 20.07 -8.37
CA ILE A 11 -4.88 20.54 -6.99
C ILE A 11 -3.39 20.44 -6.67
N SER A 12 -2.77 21.55 -6.27
CA SER A 12 -1.40 21.56 -5.74
C SER A 12 -1.44 21.47 -4.23
N ASN A 13 -0.39 20.92 -3.61
CA ASN A 13 -0.26 20.84 -2.14
C ASN A 13 -0.27 22.21 -1.43
N HIS A 14 -0.32 23.33 -2.18
CA HIS A 14 -0.36 24.68 -1.65
C HIS A 14 -1.78 25.24 -1.49
N ASP A 15 -2.79 24.55 -2.00
CA ASP A 15 -4.17 25.03 -2.01
C ASP A 15 -5.04 24.45 -0.88
N LEU A 16 -4.44 23.65 0.02
CA LEU A 16 -5.13 23.14 1.20
C LEU A 16 -4.95 24.11 2.37
N PRO A 17 -6.02 24.55 3.04
CA PRO A 17 -5.90 25.42 4.21
C PRO A 17 -5.22 24.69 5.37
N ASP A 18 -4.45 25.44 6.18
CA ASP A 18 -3.90 24.98 7.47
C ASP A 18 -5.05 24.55 8.39
N ALA A 19 -5.37 23.25 8.36
CA ALA A 19 -6.45 22.68 9.13
C ALA A 19 -5.94 22.24 10.50
N GLY A 20 -6.18 23.06 11.49
CA GLY A 20 -6.31 22.57 12.86
C GLY A 20 -7.45 21.53 12.91
N LEU A 21 -7.29 20.49 13.70
CA LEU A 21 -8.19 19.36 14.02
C LEU A 21 -9.64 19.49 13.46
N VAL A 22 -9.78 19.26 12.18
CA VAL A 22 -11.06 19.03 11.52
C VAL A 22 -11.12 17.53 11.31
N GLY A 23 -12.16 16.87 11.82
CA GLY A 23 -12.30 15.41 11.70
C GLY A 23 -12.21 14.97 10.23
N ALA A 24 -11.84 13.72 9.99
CA ALA A 24 -11.68 13.16 8.63
C ALA A 24 -12.89 13.46 7.72
N PHE A 25 -14.06 13.65 8.28
CA PHE A 25 -15.30 14.03 7.62
C PHE A 25 -15.25 15.42 6.99
N ASP A 26 -14.76 16.43 7.72
CA ASP A 26 -14.69 17.80 7.21
C ASP A 26 -13.64 17.91 6.10
N GLN A 27 -12.59 17.09 6.16
CA GLN A 27 -11.60 17.01 5.08
C GLN A 27 -12.18 16.37 3.82
N VAL A 28 -12.99 15.33 3.95
CA VAL A 28 -13.69 14.69 2.81
C VAL A 28 -14.67 15.65 2.17
N GLU A 29 -15.41 16.40 2.98
CA GLU A 29 -16.34 17.41 2.49
C GLU A 29 -15.59 18.53 1.76
N GLN A 30 -14.45 18.99 2.28
CA GLN A 30 -13.60 19.97 1.60
C GLN A 30 -13.02 19.41 0.29
N LEU A 31 -12.52 18.15 0.28
CA LEU A 31 -12.02 17.49 -0.93
C LEU A 31 -13.13 17.29 -1.95
N SER A 32 -14.35 16.94 -1.53
CA SER A 32 -15.48 16.77 -2.44
C SER A 32 -15.87 18.09 -3.14
N ARG A 33 -15.77 19.21 -2.44
CA ARG A 33 -16.00 20.55 -3.00
C ARG A 33 -14.98 20.93 -4.07
N HIS A 34 -13.72 20.46 -3.96
CA HIS A 34 -12.68 20.72 -4.95
C HIS A 34 -12.69 19.74 -6.13
N LEU A 35 -13.27 18.54 -5.95
CA LEU A 35 -13.36 17.52 -7.00
C LEU A 35 -14.56 17.70 -7.93
N VAL A 36 -15.55 18.49 -7.54
CA VAL A 36 -16.71 18.83 -8.37
C VAL A 36 -16.32 19.96 -9.32
N PRO A 37 -16.44 19.80 -10.65
CA PRO A 37 -16.15 20.89 -11.58
C PRO A 37 -17.03 22.11 -11.29
N GLU A 38 -16.42 23.30 -11.20
CA GLU A 38 -17.14 24.58 -11.16
C GLU A 38 -18.00 24.74 -12.42
N THR A 39 -19.18 24.17 -12.43
CA THR A 39 -20.19 24.46 -13.43
C THR A 39 -21.57 24.51 -12.81
N ASP A 40 -22.05 25.71 -12.65
CA ASP A 40 -23.40 26.05 -12.22
C ASP A 40 -23.80 25.71 -10.78
N ILE A 41 -22.84 25.57 -9.87
CA ILE A 41 -23.13 25.74 -8.45
C ILE A 41 -23.14 27.27 -8.22
N ARG A 42 -24.32 27.87 -8.28
CA ARG A 42 -24.53 29.13 -7.58
C ARG A 42 -24.27 28.86 -6.13
N THR A 43 -23.27 29.51 -5.56
CA THR A 43 -22.97 29.52 -4.12
C THR A 43 -24.08 30.25 -3.39
N ASP A 44 -25.24 29.61 -3.26
CA ASP A 44 -26.09 29.84 -2.12
C ASP A 44 -25.40 29.10 -0.96
N ASP A 45 -25.08 29.80 0.10
CA ASP A 45 -24.22 29.41 1.23
C ASP A 45 -24.65 28.17 2.04
N ASN A 46 -25.45 27.27 1.49
CA ASN A 46 -26.01 26.07 2.10
C ASN A 46 -26.16 24.87 1.16
N VAL A 47 -25.32 24.69 0.16
CA VAL A 47 -25.34 23.44 -0.61
C VAL A 47 -24.53 22.39 0.13
N GLU A 48 -25.22 21.60 0.94
CA GLU A 48 -24.71 20.35 1.51
C GLU A 48 -24.52 19.34 0.34
N LEU A 49 -23.28 19.05 -0.04
CA LEU A 49 -22.96 17.99 -1.00
C LEU A 49 -23.15 16.64 -0.27
N VAL A 50 -24.37 16.10 -0.31
CA VAL A 50 -24.65 14.76 0.20
C VAL A 50 -24.21 13.75 -0.85
N ALA A 51 -22.98 13.25 -0.73
CA ALA A 51 -22.55 12.08 -1.48
C ALA A 51 -23.05 10.80 -0.79
N PRO A 52 -23.50 9.78 -1.53
CA PRO A 52 -23.77 8.48 -0.95
C PRO A 52 -22.53 7.97 -0.23
N THR A 53 -22.69 7.64 1.07
CA THR A 53 -21.58 7.17 1.90
C THR A 53 -21.88 5.75 2.36
N GLU A 54 -20.91 4.85 2.19
CA GLU A 54 -20.98 3.48 2.66
C GLU A 54 -19.83 3.20 3.61
N TRP A 55 -20.14 2.53 4.71
CA TRP A 55 -19.16 2.10 5.70
C TRP A 55 -18.83 0.64 5.48
N ILE A 56 -17.55 0.34 5.41
CA ILE A 56 -17.04 -1.03 5.33
C ILE A 56 -16.10 -1.32 6.48
N ASP A 57 -16.09 -2.56 6.94
CA ASP A 57 -15.18 -2.99 7.99
C ASP A 57 -13.72 -2.85 7.53
N GLY A 58 -12.87 -2.38 8.42
CA GLY A 58 -11.44 -2.29 8.16
C GLY A 58 -10.70 -3.61 8.33
N GLY A 59 -9.44 -3.63 7.95
CA GLY A 59 -8.56 -4.80 8.08
C GLY A 59 -8.73 -5.81 6.95
N GLU A 60 -7.95 -6.90 7.00
CA GLU A 60 -7.89 -7.90 5.92
C GLU A 60 -9.23 -8.63 5.69
N ALA A 61 -10.09 -8.69 6.73
CA ALA A 61 -11.43 -9.25 6.62
C ALA A 61 -12.28 -8.58 5.51
N SER A 62 -12.03 -7.31 5.21
CA SER A 62 -12.71 -6.58 4.12
C SER A 62 -12.44 -7.18 2.73
N LYS A 63 -11.41 -8.01 2.59
CA LYS A 63 -11.04 -8.66 1.33
C LYS A 63 -11.54 -10.10 1.20
N ASN A 64 -12.11 -10.67 2.28
CA ASN A 64 -12.47 -12.11 2.33
C ASN A 64 -13.90 -12.41 1.85
N SER A 65 -14.71 -11.40 1.53
CA SER A 65 -16.12 -11.59 1.22
C SER A 65 -16.51 -11.07 -0.17
N LEU A 66 -16.99 -11.97 -1.02
CA LEU A 66 -17.63 -11.58 -2.28
C LEU A 66 -18.94 -10.82 -2.06
N ASP A 67 -19.62 -11.03 -0.93
CA ASP A 67 -20.85 -10.30 -0.62
C ASP A 67 -20.54 -8.82 -0.34
N GLN A 68 -19.39 -8.52 0.24
CA GLN A 68 -18.94 -7.14 0.39
C GLN A 68 -18.69 -6.47 -0.96
N ILE A 69 -18.03 -7.17 -1.90
CA ILE A 69 -17.85 -6.65 -3.27
C ILE A 69 -19.19 -6.46 -3.96
N ARG A 70 -20.13 -7.40 -3.77
CA ARG A 70 -21.51 -7.27 -4.29
C ARG A 70 -22.20 -6.03 -3.71
N GLY A 71 -22.08 -5.78 -2.40
CA GLY A 71 -22.60 -4.58 -1.74
C GLY A 71 -22.04 -3.31 -2.36
N LEU A 72 -20.71 -3.21 -2.50
CA LEU A 72 -20.05 -2.07 -3.14
C LEU A 72 -20.55 -1.83 -4.59
N LEU A 73 -20.68 -2.90 -5.37
CA LEU A 73 -21.23 -2.81 -6.73
C LEU A 73 -22.70 -2.39 -6.75
N GLN A 74 -23.49 -2.84 -5.75
CA GLN A 74 -24.87 -2.42 -5.60
C GLN A 74 -24.96 -0.93 -5.25
N THR A 75 -24.15 -0.43 -4.33
CA THR A 75 -24.07 1.00 -3.99
C THR A 75 -23.69 1.85 -5.22
N ILE A 76 -22.70 1.39 -6.00
CA ILE A 76 -22.32 2.04 -7.27
C ILE A 76 -23.51 2.11 -8.23
N ASN A 77 -24.26 1.02 -8.38
CA ASN A 77 -25.42 0.94 -9.28
C ASN A 77 -26.58 1.81 -8.79
N GLU A 78 -26.94 1.74 -7.51
CA GLU A 78 -28.05 2.51 -6.93
C GLU A 78 -27.78 4.01 -6.92
N SER A 79 -26.50 4.39 -6.79
CA SER A 79 -26.06 5.78 -6.91
C SER A 79 -25.95 6.27 -8.35
N ASN A 80 -26.28 5.45 -9.34
CA ASN A 80 -26.19 5.76 -10.76
C ASN A 80 -24.81 6.29 -11.20
N LEU A 81 -23.72 5.78 -10.58
CA LEU A 81 -22.37 6.18 -10.97
C LEU A 81 -22.05 5.70 -12.38
N ASP A 82 -21.38 6.54 -13.13
CA ASP A 82 -20.91 6.26 -14.48
C ASP A 82 -19.38 6.33 -14.59
N ARG A 83 -18.83 6.15 -15.78
CA ARG A 83 -17.37 6.22 -16.01
C ARG A 83 -16.76 7.62 -15.79
N ARG A 84 -17.55 8.65 -15.59
CA ARG A 84 -17.09 10.01 -15.29
C ARG A 84 -17.24 10.37 -13.83
N SER A 85 -17.98 9.57 -13.08
CA SER A 85 -18.13 9.68 -11.64
C SER A 85 -16.84 9.34 -10.92
N TYR A 86 -16.77 9.70 -9.66
CA TYR A 86 -15.64 9.37 -8.78
C TYR A 86 -16.11 8.50 -7.63
N VAL A 87 -15.32 7.47 -7.33
CA VAL A 87 -15.38 6.74 -6.07
C VAL A 87 -14.23 7.26 -5.21
N VAL A 88 -14.56 7.86 -4.06
CA VAL A 88 -13.57 8.30 -3.08
C VAL A 88 -13.51 7.24 -1.98
N VAL A 89 -12.33 6.69 -1.74
CA VAL A 89 -12.12 5.68 -0.72
C VAL A 89 -11.12 6.17 0.33
N ILE A 90 -11.50 6.03 1.60
CA ILE A 90 -10.71 6.42 2.76
C ILE A 90 -10.48 5.18 3.60
N GLY A 91 -9.22 4.79 3.82
CA GLY A 91 -8.93 3.60 4.62
C GLY A 91 -7.50 3.10 4.50
N GLY A 92 -7.22 2.01 5.18
CA GLY A 92 -5.97 1.25 5.02
C GLY A 92 -5.95 0.44 3.73
N GLY A 93 -4.81 -0.19 3.44
CA GLY A 93 -4.57 -0.90 2.17
C GLY A 93 -5.65 -1.90 1.79
N ALA A 94 -6.17 -2.69 2.73
CA ALA A 94 -7.21 -3.69 2.45
C ALA A 94 -8.52 -3.06 1.97
N VAL A 95 -8.93 -1.95 2.59
CA VAL A 95 -10.11 -1.17 2.18
C VAL A 95 -9.89 -0.55 0.81
N LEU A 96 -8.71 0.03 0.58
CA LEU A 96 -8.37 0.62 -0.73
C LEU A 96 -8.39 -0.43 -1.85
N ASP A 97 -7.90 -1.65 -1.57
CA ASP A 97 -7.90 -2.77 -2.51
C ASP A 97 -9.32 -3.24 -2.85
N ALA A 98 -10.16 -3.48 -1.83
CA ALA A 98 -11.52 -3.99 -2.03
C ALA A 98 -12.40 -2.99 -2.81
N VAL A 99 -12.39 -1.72 -2.40
CA VAL A 99 -13.14 -0.66 -3.08
C VAL A 99 -12.56 -0.38 -4.47
N GLY A 100 -11.22 -0.37 -4.57
CA GLY A 100 -10.52 -0.18 -5.84
C GLY A 100 -10.85 -1.29 -6.84
N PHE A 101 -10.95 -2.55 -6.38
CA PHE A 101 -11.37 -3.67 -7.21
C PHE A 101 -12.82 -3.49 -7.70
N ALA A 102 -13.76 -3.15 -6.81
CA ALA A 102 -15.15 -2.89 -7.20
C ALA A 102 -15.26 -1.74 -8.22
N ALA A 103 -14.55 -0.63 -7.99
CA ALA A 103 -14.52 0.50 -8.92
C ALA A 103 -13.89 0.15 -10.27
N ALA A 104 -12.85 -0.71 -10.28
CA ALA A 104 -12.16 -1.11 -11.50
C ALA A 104 -13.02 -2.01 -12.41
N ILE A 105 -13.84 -2.89 -11.83
CA ILE A 105 -14.70 -3.80 -12.61
C ILE A 105 -16.05 -3.17 -13.00
N ALA A 106 -16.57 -2.22 -12.22
CA ALA A 106 -17.80 -1.50 -12.55
C ALA A 106 -17.60 -0.64 -13.81
N HIS A 107 -18.47 -0.80 -14.81
CA HIS A 107 -18.39 -0.10 -16.08
C HIS A 107 -17.03 -0.18 -16.81
N ARG A 108 -16.17 -1.16 -16.51
CA ARG A 108 -14.76 -1.30 -16.96
C ARG A 108 -13.87 -0.16 -16.46
N GLY A 109 -14.16 0.35 -15.28
CA GLY A 109 -13.41 1.36 -14.56
C GLY A 109 -14.19 2.65 -14.32
N ILE A 110 -14.38 2.95 -13.03
CA ILE A 110 -14.82 4.25 -12.51
C ILE A 110 -13.58 4.94 -11.93
N ARG A 111 -13.54 6.26 -11.95
CA ARG A 111 -12.41 7.02 -11.43
C ARG A 111 -12.30 6.82 -9.92
N LEU A 112 -11.15 6.33 -9.47
CA LEU A 112 -10.87 6.05 -8.06
C LEU A 112 -9.97 7.14 -7.48
N VAL A 113 -10.41 7.76 -6.39
CA VAL A 113 -9.60 8.65 -5.55
C VAL A 113 -9.32 7.93 -4.24
N ARG A 114 -8.06 7.80 -3.87
CA ARG A 114 -7.63 7.13 -2.66
C ARG A 114 -7.15 8.14 -1.62
N ILE A 115 -7.57 7.94 -0.38
CA ILE A 115 -7.11 8.67 0.80
C ILE A 115 -6.61 7.63 1.81
N PRO A 116 -5.33 7.25 1.72
CA PRO A 116 -4.73 6.24 2.59
C PRO A 116 -4.65 6.72 4.05
N THR A 117 -5.04 5.86 5.00
CA THR A 117 -5.06 6.19 6.43
C THR A 117 -4.05 5.40 7.27
N THR A 118 -3.18 4.63 6.64
CA THR A 118 -2.11 3.89 7.33
C THR A 118 -0.75 4.21 6.71
N THR A 119 0.32 4.09 7.49
CA THR A 119 1.70 4.27 7.01
C THR A 119 2.02 3.35 5.84
N LEU A 120 1.60 2.08 5.92
CA LEU A 120 1.75 1.10 4.84
C LEU A 120 1.08 1.59 3.54
N ALA A 121 -0.17 2.05 3.65
CA ALA A 121 -0.91 2.48 2.46
C ALA A 121 -0.37 3.79 1.88
N GLN A 122 0.08 4.73 2.71
CA GLN A 122 0.69 5.98 2.24
C GLN A 122 2.06 5.76 1.60
N ALA A 123 2.84 4.80 2.11
CA ALA A 123 4.19 4.53 1.64
C ALA A 123 4.25 3.60 0.42
N ASP A 124 3.27 2.71 0.24
CA ASP A 124 3.31 1.60 -0.72
C ASP A 124 1.95 1.30 -1.35
N SER A 125 1.09 0.54 -0.69
CA SER A 125 -0.09 -0.08 -1.32
C SER A 125 -1.12 0.90 -1.84
N GLY A 126 -1.29 2.05 -1.20
CA GLY A 126 -2.26 3.08 -1.62
C GLY A 126 -1.85 3.83 -2.88
N VAL A 127 -0.54 3.91 -3.17
CA VAL A 127 -0.01 4.63 -4.35
C VAL A 127 0.20 3.75 -5.56
N GLY A 128 0.14 2.43 -5.36
CA GLY A 128 0.29 1.44 -6.43
C GLY A 128 -0.93 1.31 -7.34
N VAL A 129 -0.84 0.39 -8.28
CA VAL A 129 -1.88 0.13 -9.29
C VAL A 129 -2.65 -1.16 -9.03
N LYS A 130 -2.27 -1.92 -7.99
CA LYS A 130 -2.90 -3.18 -7.63
C LYS A 130 -4.20 -2.95 -6.89
N ASN A 131 -5.21 -3.78 -7.17
CA ASN A 131 -6.46 -3.87 -6.43
C ASN A 131 -6.86 -5.34 -6.39
N ALA A 132 -7.11 -5.90 -5.22
CA ALA A 132 -7.37 -7.32 -5.10
C ALA A 132 -8.25 -7.68 -3.91
N ILE A 133 -8.83 -8.85 -3.99
CA ILE A 133 -9.55 -9.52 -2.91
C ILE A 133 -9.01 -10.93 -2.70
N ASN A 134 -9.23 -11.46 -1.52
CA ASN A 134 -8.87 -12.83 -1.19
C ASN A 134 -9.95 -13.79 -1.68
N TYR A 135 -9.55 -14.92 -2.21
CA TYR A 135 -10.46 -15.96 -2.66
C TYR A 135 -9.80 -17.33 -2.58
N PHE A 136 -10.58 -18.39 -2.38
CA PHE A 136 -10.08 -19.77 -2.18
C PHE A 136 -9.01 -19.87 -1.07
N GLU A 137 -9.20 -19.12 0.02
CA GLU A 137 -8.23 -19.05 1.14
C GLU A 137 -6.83 -18.54 0.71
N LYS A 138 -6.76 -17.92 -0.48
CA LYS A 138 -5.54 -17.34 -1.02
C LYS A 138 -5.62 -15.83 -1.02
N LYS A 139 -4.55 -15.20 -0.55
CA LYS A 139 -4.43 -13.74 -0.50
C LYS A 139 -4.29 -13.15 -1.90
N ASN A 140 -5.01 -12.04 -2.15
CA ASN A 140 -4.93 -11.27 -3.39
C ASN A 140 -5.15 -12.09 -4.67
N TRP A 141 -5.93 -13.18 -4.61
CA TRP A 141 -6.05 -14.13 -5.70
C TRP A 141 -6.90 -13.60 -6.87
N VAL A 142 -7.91 -12.80 -6.59
CA VAL A 142 -8.72 -12.12 -7.62
C VAL A 142 -8.39 -10.65 -7.58
N GLY A 143 -7.97 -10.07 -8.70
CA GLY A 143 -7.58 -8.68 -8.72
C GLY A 143 -7.51 -8.06 -10.11
N THR A 144 -7.22 -6.79 -10.13
CA THR A 144 -7.01 -5.98 -11.34
C THR A 144 -5.83 -5.04 -11.14
N PHE A 145 -5.20 -4.67 -12.24
CA PHE A 145 -4.33 -3.50 -12.31
C PHE A 145 -5.16 -2.32 -12.77
N ALA A 146 -5.38 -1.33 -11.89
CA ALA A 146 -6.11 -0.12 -12.23
C ALA A 146 -5.44 1.09 -11.58
N VAL A 147 -5.05 2.05 -12.41
CA VAL A 147 -4.40 3.28 -11.96
C VAL A 147 -5.42 4.15 -11.22
N PRO A 148 -5.17 4.56 -9.97
CA PRO A 148 -6.04 5.52 -9.30
C PRO A 148 -6.01 6.87 -10.02
N TRP A 149 -7.15 7.57 -10.02
CA TRP A 149 -7.24 8.91 -10.59
C TRP A 149 -6.42 9.93 -9.82
N ALA A 150 -6.43 9.79 -8.49
CA ALA A 150 -5.62 10.57 -7.57
C ALA A 150 -5.40 9.80 -6.26
N VAL A 151 -4.31 10.13 -5.57
CA VAL A 151 -4.01 9.66 -4.21
C VAL A 151 -3.65 10.88 -3.37
N PHE A 152 -4.30 11.02 -2.21
CA PHE A 152 -4.03 12.09 -1.26
C PHE A 152 -3.47 11.50 0.04
N ASN A 153 -2.19 11.68 0.25
CA ASN A 153 -1.51 11.30 1.49
C ASN A 153 -1.56 12.47 2.48
N ASP A 154 -2.39 12.35 3.51
CA ASP A 154 -2.49 13.30 4.60
C ASP A 154 -1.89 12.68 5.87
N SER A 155 -0.86 13.31 6.42
CA SER A 155 -0.17 12.83 7.62
C SER A 155 -1.04 12.90 8.88
N HIS A 156 -2.05 13.79 8.94
CA HIS A 156 -2.98 13.89 10.07
C HIS A 156 -3.80 12.62 10.25
N LEU A 157 -4.08 11.88 9.16
CA LEU A 157 -4.79 10.62 9.23
C LEU A 157 -3.99 9.50 9.94
N LEU A 158 -2.70 9.73 10.18
CA LEU A 158 -1.82 8.79 10.90
C LEU A 158 -1.82 9.03 12.42
N GLU A 159 -2.33 10.17 12.89
CA GLU A 159 -2.29 10.54 14.32
C GLU A 159 -3.05 9.55 15.20
N THR A 160 -4.18 9.04 14.72
CA THR A 160 -5.02 8.08 15.44
C THR A 160 -4.67 6.62 15.16
N LEU A 161 -3.72 6.36 14.27
CA LEU A 161 -3.31 5.00 13.93
C LEU A 161 -2.61 4.35 15.13
N PRO A 162 -3.01 3.13 15.56
CA PRO A 162 -2.34 2.42 16.63
C PRO A 162 -0.84 2.25 16.36
N ASP A 163 -0.01 2.30 17.40
CA ASP A 163 1.46 2.22 17.28
C ASP A 163 1.94 1.01 16.49
N ARG A 164 1.32 -0.13 16.70
CA ARG A 164 1.63 -1.37 15.98
C ARG A 164 1.45 -1.20 14.46
N ASP A 165 0.32 -0.67 14.04
CA ASP A 165 0.00 -0.46 12.63
C ASP A 165 0.81 0.69 12.03
N PHE A 166 1.10 1.73 12.84
CA PHE A 166 1.97 2.83 12.44
C PHE A 166 3.39 2.34 12.13
N ARG A 167 3.99 1.56 13.03
CA ARG A 167 5.38 1.10 12.89
C ARG A 167 5.53 0.05 11.80
N SER A 168 4.59 -0.89 11.71
CA SER A 168 4.67 -2.00 10.76
C SER A 168 4.72 -1.55 9.30
N GLY A 169 4.11 -0.42 8.94
CA GLY A 169 4.12 0.11 7.58
C GLY A 169 5.51 0.53 7.08
N PHE A 170 6.46 0.81 7.98
CA PHE A 170 7.82 1.18 7.58
C PHE A 170 8.68 0.01 7.11
N SER A 171 8.23 -1.24 7.28
CA SER A 171 8.89 -2.40 6.66
C SER A 171 8.97 -2.27 5.14
N GLU A 172 7.95 -1.70 4.51
CA GLU A 172 7.93 -1.42 3.07
C GLU A 172 8.91 -0.32 2.68
N ALA A 173 9.04 0.71 3.50
CA ALA A 173 10.04 1.75 3.28
C ALA A 173 11.48 1.20 3.38
N VAL A 174 11.74 0.32 4.35
CA VAL A 174 13.01 -0.40 4.44
C VAL A 174 13.20 -1.29 3.22
N LYS A 175 12.24 -2.11 2.86
CA LYS A 175 12.30 -2.98 1.69
C LYS A 175 12.64 -2.23 0.41
N VAL A 176 11.89 -1.19 0.08
CA VAL A 176 12.11 -0.46 -1.18
C VAL A 176 13.44 0.28 -1.20
N SER A 177 13.90 0.78 -0.06
CA SER A 177 15.23 1.41 0.04
C SER A 177 16.36 0.41 -0.13
N LEU A 178 16.25 -0.79 0.46
CA LEU A 178 17.22 -1.89 0.26
C LEU A 178 17.38 -2.29 -1.21
N LEU A 179 16.31 -2.18 -1.98
CA LEU A 179 16.29 -2.55 -3.41
C LEU A 179 16.77 -1.42 -4.32
N LYS A 180 16.55 -0.16 -3.95
CA LYS A 180 16.63 0.97 -4.88
C LYS A 180 17.61 2.07 -4.48
N ASP A 181 17.83 2.28 -3.18
CA ASP A 181 18.58 3.46 -2.71
C ASP A 181 19.30 3.21 -1.38
N ALA A 182 20.59 2.87 -1.47
CA ALA A 182 21.42 2.61 -0.30
C ALA A 182 21.55 3.82 0.63
N ASN A 183 21.52 5.04 0.11
CA ASN A 183 21.60 6.24 0.93
C ASN A 183 20.31 6.44 1.71
N GLU A 184 19.16 6.15 1.11
CA GLU A 184 17.88 6.21 1.82
C GLU A 184 17.78 5.13 2.90
N PHE A 185 18.26 3.92 2.63
CA PHE A 185 18.34 2.89 3.67
C PHE A 185 19.22 3.33 4.85
N GLN A 186 20.39 3.89 4.58
CA GLN A 186 21.26 4.43 5.62
C GLN A 186 20.55 5.53 6.44
N TRP A 187 19.87 6.44 5.77
CA TRP A 187 19.09 7.48 6.43
C TRP A 187 17.96 6.91 7.30
N LEU A 188 17.24 5.88 6.83
CA LEU A 188 16.21 5.20 7.63
C LEU A 188 16.80 4.59 8.90
N CYS A 189 17.97 3.94 8.83
CA CYS A 189 18.67 3.44 10.01
C CYS A 189 18.99 4.54 11.02
N GLU A 190 19.46 5.70 10.54
CA GLU A 190 19.82 6.84 11.40
C GLU A 190 18.60 7.51 12.04
N GLN A 191 17.42 7.39 11.43
CA GLN A 191 16.19 8.03 11.91
C GLN A 191 15.18 7.02 12.51
N ALA A 192 15.52 5.73 12.57
CA ALA A 192 14.60 4.68 13.00
C ALA A 192 13.95 4.96 14.37
N SER A 193 14.73 5.38 15.37
CA SER A 193 14.21 5.74 16.69
C SER A 193 13.26 6.95 16.64
N LYS A 194 13.55 7.97 15.83
CA LYS A 194 12.65 9.13 15.67
C LYS A 194 11.34 8.73 14.99
N ILE A 195 11.43 7.87 13.99
CA ILE A 195 10.23 7.34 13.30
C ILE A 195 9.41 6.50 14.28
N HIS A 196 10.05 5.65 15.07
CA HIS A 196 9.41 4.88 16.14
C HIS A 196 8.62 5.79 17.08
N ASP A 197 9.20 6.94 17.47
CA ASP A 197 8.62 7.94 18.38
C ASP A 197 7.68 8.94 17.69
N ARG A 198 7.32 8.66 16.42
CA ARG A 198 6.40 9.46 15.60
C ARG A 198 6.87 10.90 15.34
N ASP A 199 8.20 11.14 15.26
CA ASP A 199 8.68 12.45 14.82
C ASP A 199 8.07 12.80 13.46
N PRO A 200 7.32 13.91 13.34
CA PRO A 200 6.53 14.18 12.14
C PRO A 200 7.41 14.43 10.90
N VAL A 201 8.60 15.02 11.08
CA VAL A 201 9.52 15.33 9.98
C VAL A 201 10.15 14.05 9.43
N ALA A 202 10.65 13.18 10.33
CA ALA A 202 11.25 11.90 9.94
C ALA A 202 10.19 10.97 9.32
N THR A 203 9.01 10.89 9.94
CA THR A 203 7.87 10.10 9.46
C THR A 203 7.44 10.51 8.04
N GLN A 204 7.17 11.79 7.85
CA GLN A 204 6.70 12.31 6.56
C GLN A 204 7.75 12.12 5.47
N ARG A 205 9.03 12.33 5.78
CA ARG A 205 10.11 12.11 4.82
C ARG A 205 10.22 10.63 4.43
N ALA A 206 10.17 9.70 5.40
CA ALA A 206 10.23 8.27 5.15
C ALA A 206 9.10 7.83 4.21
N ILE A 207 7.85 8.23 4.51
CA ILE A 207 6.67 7.92 3.70
C ILE A 207 6.83 8.51 2.28
N ASN A 208 7.15 9.80 2.16
CA ASN A 208 7.28 10.46 0.86
C ASN A 208 8.37 9.83 0.01
N ARG A 209 9.50 9.44 0.61
CA ARG A 209 10.59 8.81 -0.14
C ARG A 209 10.23 7.41 -0.58
N SER A 210 9.63 6.60 0.31
CA SER A 210 9.12 5.26 -0.04
C SER A 210 8.12 5.33 -1.20
N CYS A 211 7.12 6.21 -1.08
CA CYS A 211 6.13 6.46 -2.12
C CYS A 211 6.78 6.80 -3.47
N ARG A 212 7.79 7.69 -3.49
CA ARG A 212 8.49 8.07 -4.72
C ARG A 212 9.26 6.90 -5.32
N LEU A 213 10.02 6.15 -4.52
CA LEU A 213 10.76 4.98 -4.98
C LEU A 213 9.83 3.91 -5.57
N HIS A 214 8.66 3.72 -4.96
CA HIS A 214 7.63 2.81 -5.45
C HIS A 214 7.04 3.31 -6.78
N MET A 215 6.66 4.59 -6.85
CA MET A 215 6.14 5.20 -8.09
C MET A 215 7.17 5.19 -9.22
N ASP A 216 8.43 5.51 -8.95
CA ASP A 216 9.51 5.46 -9.93
C ASP A 216 9.68 4.02 -10.47
N HIS A 217 9.53 3.01 -9.62
CA HIS A 217 9.57 1.62 -10.05
C HIS A 217 8.40 1.28 -11.00
N ILE A 218 7.19 1.70 -10.68
CA ILE A 218 6.00 1.45 -11.51
C ILE A 218 6.09 2.22 -12.84
N THR A 219 6.47 3.49 -12.80
CA THR A 219 6.37 4.39 -13.97
C THR A 219 7.60 4.33 -14.88
N ALA A 220 8.80 4.15 -14.31
CA ALA A 220 10.06 4.15 -15.03
C ALA A 220 10.75 2.78 -15.09
N GLY A 221 10.32 1.81 -14.30
CA GLY A 221 10.88 0.46 -14.24
C GLY A 221 10.55 -0.41 -15.45
N GLY A 222 9.60 -0.02 -16.29
CA GLY A 222 9.25 -0.70 -17.54
C GLY A 222 8.26 -1.87 -17.40
N ASP A 223 7.82 -2.20 -16.18
CA ASP A 223 6.86 -3.28 -15.95
C ASP A 223 5.79 -2.88 -14.89
N PRO A 224 4.93 -1.90 -15.20
CA PRO A 224 3.95 -1.39 -14.23
C PRO A 224 2.89 -2.42 -13.82
N PHE A 225 2.72 -3.48 -14.60
CA PHE A 225 1.70 -4.51 -14.38
C PHE A 225 2.30 -5.88 -14.02
N GLU A 226 3.58 -5.91 -13.67
CA GLU A 226 4.28 -7.12 -13.21
C GLU A 226 4.16 -8.31 -14.19
N MET A 227 4.32 -8.04 -15.49
CA MET A 227 4.26 -9.06 -16.53
C MET A 227 5.55 -9.86 -16.66
N LEU A 228 6.65 -9.35 -16.10
CA LEU A 228 7.95 -10.02 -16.11
C LEU A 228 8.05 -11.03 -14.95
N GLU A 229 8.96 -11.99 -15.09
CA GLU A 229 9.25 -12.97 -14.04
C GLU A 229 9.88 -12.33 -12.79
N ALA A 230 10.68 -11.30 -12.97
CA ALA A 230 11.36 -10.61 -11.90
C ALA A 230 10.45 -9.57 -11.26
N ARG A 231 10.18 -9.76 -9.97
CA ARG A 231 9.36 -8.84 -9.15
C ARG A 231 10.16 -8.32 -7.97
N PRO A 232 11.03 -7.32 -8.17
CA PRO A 232 11.91 -6.85 -7.10
C PRO A 232 11.16 -6.40 -5.84
N LEU A 233 9.98 -5.80 -5.99
CA LEU A 233 9.17 -5.35 -4.84
C LEU A 233 8.60 -6.49 -4.01
N ASP A 234 8.64 -7.75 -4.51
CA ASP A 234 8.23 -8.93 -3.76
C ASP A 234 9.36 -9.50 -2.87
N PHE A 235 10.48 -8.78 -2.69
CA PHE A 235 11.52 -9.13 -1.72
C PHE A 235 10.94 -9.31 -0.33
N GLY A 236 11.18 -10.44 0.30
CA GLY A 236 10.59 -10.81 1.60
C GLY A 236 9.14 -11.31 1.54
N HIS A 237 8.47 -11.27 0.38
CA HIS A 237 7.02 -11.51 0.30
C HIS A 237 6.64 -13.00 0.22
N TRP A 238 7.51 -13.86 -0.29
CA TRP A 238 7.22 -15.29 -0.35
C TRP A 238 6.93 -15.89 1.03
N SER A 239 7.71 -15.47 2.04
CA SER A 239 7.53 -15.88 3.43
C SER A 239 6.46 -15.05 4.14
N ALA A 240 6.37 -13.74 3.87
CA ALA A 240 5.37 -12.87 4.47
C ALA A 240 3.94 -13.34 4.17
N HIS A 241 3.62 -13.62 2.91
CA HIS A 241 2.30 -14.10 2.51
C HIS A 241 1.94 -15.44 3.13
N ARG A 242 2.94 -16.28 3.45
CA ARG A 242 2.72 -17.54 4.14
C ARG A 242 2.57 -17.36 5.65
N LEU A 243 3.32 -16.44 6.26
CA LEU A 243 3.25 -16.14 7.69
C LEU A 243 1.90 -15.56 8.11
N GLU A 244 1.27 -14.75 7.25
CA GLU A 244 -0.04 -14.16 7.57
C GLU A 244 -1.10 -15.24 7.86
N PRO A 245 -1.42 -16.18 6.97
CA PRO A 245 -2.39 -17.25 7.28
C PRO A 245 -1.87 -18.23 8.34
N CYS A 246 -0.58 -18.57 8.40
CA CYS A 246 -0.03 -19.46 9.43
C CYS A 246 -0.15 -18.87 10.84
N SER A 247 -0.29 -17.56 10.97
CA SER A 247 -0.54 -16.87 12.24
C SER A 247 -2.03 -16.58 12.48
N ASP A 248 -2.95 -17.18 11.71
CA ASP A 248 -4.37 -16.83 11.74
C ASP A 248 -4.59 -15.31 11.58
N PHE A 249 -3.73 -14.65 10.79
CA PHE A 249 -3.70 -13.19 10.59
C PHE A 249 -3.44 -12.37 11.87
N GLU A 250 -2.84 -12.99 12.90
CA GLU A 250 -2.33 -12.28 14.06
C GLU A 250 -1.22 -11.31 13.66
N LEU A 251 -0.31 -11.76 12.78
CA LEU A 251 0.70 -10.90 12.16
C LEU A 251 0.05 -9.92 11.18
N ARG A 252 0.34 -8.65 11.36
CA ARG A 252 0.02 -7.63 10.36
C ARG A 252 0.92 -7.81 9.14
N HIS A 253 0.42 -7.43 7.97
CA HIS A 253 1.20 -7.55 6.73
C HIS A 253 2.61 -6.97 6.84
N GLY A 254 2.75 -5.72 7.32
CA GLY A 254 4.06 -5.10 7.47
C GLY A 254 4.99 -5.80 8.47
N GLU A 255 4.44 -6.46 9.50
CA GLU A 255 5.24 -7.30 10.42
C GLU A 255 5.74 -8.57 9.72
N ALA A 256 4.86 -9.22 8.96
CA ALA A 256 5.24 -10.39 8.17
C ALA A 256 6.30 -10.04 7.11
N VAL A 257 6.14 -8.90 6.43
CA VAL A 257 7.15 -8.38 5.48
C VAL A 257 8.48 -8.09 6.18
N ALA A 258 8.49 -7.49 7.36
CA ALA A 258 9.72 -7.25 8.10
C ALA A 258 10.47 -8.56 8.43
N ILE A 259 9.74 -9.60 8.85
CA ILE A 259 10.30 -10.93 9.10
C ILE A 259 10.87 -11.50 7.79
N GLY A 260 10.11 -11.44 6.70
CA GLY A 260 10.55 -11.95 5.39
C GLY A 260 11.78 -11.23 4.86
N VAL A 261 11.82 -9.90 4.95
CA VAL A 261 12.98 -9.08 4.59
C VAL A 261 14.21 -9.47 5.42
N ALA A 262 14.05 -9.70 6.73
CA ALA A 262 15.15 -10.14 7.59
C ALA A 262 15.65 -11.53 7.18
N ILE A 263 14.77 -12.49 6.90
CA ILE A 263 15.11 -13.83 6.41
C ILE A 263 15.90 -13.74 5.09
N ASP A 264 15.40 -13.00 4.11
CA ASP A 264 16.01 -12.88 2.80
C ASP A 264 17.37 -12.15 2.86
N CYS A 265 17.53 -11.17 3.76
CA CYS A 265 18.82 -10.52 4.00
C CYS A 265 19.84 -11.49 4.65
N ILE A 266 19.43 -12.30 5.63
CA ILE A 266 20.29 -13.32 6.23
C ILE A 266 20.70 -14.32 5.16
N TYR A 267 19.77 -14.85 4.40
CA TYR A 267 20.05 -15.80 3.31
C TYR A 267 20.96 -15.19 2.24
N SER A 268 20.70 -13.94 1.85
CA SER A 268 21.57 -13.19 0.91
C SER A 268 23.00 -13.05 1.43
N SER A 269 23.18 -12.89 2.75
CA SER A 269 24.52 -12.80 3.35
C SER A 269 25.25 -14.14 3.43
N MET A 270 24.52 -15.26 3.42
CA MET A 270 25.10 -16.60 3.44
C MET A 270 25.45 -17.12 2.03
N VAL A 271 24.72 -16.66 1.00
CA VAL A 271 24.74 -17.30 -0.32
C VAL A 271 25.10 -16.32 -1.46
N TYR A 272 24.80 -15.03 -1.34
CA TYR A 272 24.83 -14.05 -2.45
C TYR A 272 25.69 -12.81 -2.18
N ASP A 273 26.73 -12.92 -1.40
CA ASP A 273 27.74 -11.87 -1.15
C ASP A 273 27.19 -10.58 -0.49
N LEU A 274 25.99 -10.56 0.03
CA LEU A 274 25.56 -9.44 0.88
C LEU A 274 26.46 -9.41 2.12
N PRO A 275 27.15 -8.30 2.46
CA PRO A 275 27.97 -8.25 3.64
C PRO A 275 27.15 -8.59 4.90
N THR A 276 27.68 -9.48 5.74
CA THR A 276 26.98 -9.88 6.99
C THR A 276 26.63 -8.67 7.86
N GLU A 277 27.47 -7.64 7.86
CA GLU A 277 27.20 -6.40 8.58
C GLU A 277 25.98 -5.65 8.02
N SER A 278 25.77 -5.71 6.70
CA SER A 278 24.54 -5.15 6.09
C SER A 278 23.28 -5.88 6.56
N ALA A 279 23.31 -7.22 6.64
CA ALA A 279 22.18 -7.99 7.15
C ALA A 279 21.89 -7.67 8.64
N LYS A 280 22.93 -7.50 9.46
CA LYS A 280 22.77 -7.04 10.86
C LYS A 280 22.19 -5.63 10.94
N GLN A 281 22.63 -4.73 10.08
CA GLN A 281 22.12 -3.35 10.02
C GLN A 281 20.62 -3.32 9.65
N VAL A 282 20.18 -4.17 8.72
CA VAL A 282 18.76 -4.32 8.38
C VAL A 282 17.96 -4.79 9.60
N HIS A 283 18.45 -5.86 10.27
CA HIS A 283 17.80 -6.37 11.47
C HIS A 283 17.73 -5.31 12.59
N GLN A 284 18.80 -4.56 12.81
CA GLN A 284 18.83 -3.49 13.79
C GLN A 284 17.85 -2.38 13.43
N CYS A 285 17.84 -1.92 12.19
CA CYS A 285 16.92 -0.87 11.71
C CYS A 285 15.46 -1.24 11.95
N LEU A 286 15.06 -2.46 11.57
CA LEU A 286 13.68 -2.94 11.76
C LEU A 286 13.31 -3.04 13.25
N ASN A 287 14.23 -3.49 14.11
CA ASN A 287 14.01 -3.51 15.56
C ASN A 287 13.90 -2.11 16.16
N GLU A 288 14.74 -1.16 15.73
CA GLU A 288 14.70 0.23 16.20
C GLU A 288 13.41 0.95 15.75
N LEU A 289 12.84 0.57 14.60
CA LEU A 289 11.49 0.96 14.17
C LEU A 289 10.40 0.36 15.06
N GLY A 290 10.73 -0.55 15.97
CA GLY A 290 9.80 -1.21 16.89
C GLY A 290 9.04 -2.38 16.27
N ILE A 291 9.55 -2.97 15.19
CA ILE A 291 8.92 -4.12 14.53
C ILE A 291 9.54 -5.40 15.05
N ARG A 292 8.69 -6.33 15.49
CA ARG A 292 9.15 -7.63 16.00
C ARG A 292 9.52 -8.55 14.82
N LEU A 293 10.74 -9.11 14.85
CA LEU A 293 11.26 -9.94 13.76
C LEU A 293 11.18 -11.46 14.04
N TRP A 294 10.33 -11.86 14.96
CA TRP A 294 10.11 -13.27 15.30
C TRP A 294 8.65 -13.52 15.65
N HIS A 295 8.15 -14.67 15.20
CA HIS A 295 6.83 -15.16 15.53
C HIS A 295 6.85 -16.71 15.57
N PRO A 296 6.06 -17.39 16.45
CA PRO A 296 6.01 -18.85 16.51
C PRO A 296 5.67 -19.52 15.16
N SER A 297 4.93 -18.88 14.29
CA SER A 297 4.57 -19.38 12.94
C SER A 297 5.76 -19.50 11.98
N ILE A 298 6.97 -19.14 12.40
CA ILE A 298 8.20 -19.48 11.66
C ILE A 298 8.50 -20.98 11.79
N ASP A 299 8.06 -21.61 12.86
CA ASP A 299 8.17 -23.04 13.10
C ASP A 299 6.79 -23.72 12.94
N PRO A 300 6.68 -24.87 12.25
CA PRO A 300 7.80 -25.58 11.61
C PRO A 300 8.21 -24.95 10.26
N VAL A 301 9.51 -24.97 10.02
CA VAL A 301 10.12 -24.36 8.81
C VAL A 301 9.56 -24.94 7.52
N GLU A 302 9.17 -26.21 7.51
CA GLU A 302 8.57 -26.88 6.36
C GLU A 302 7.25 -26.22 5.91
N GLU A 303 6.46 -25.70 6.86
CA GLU A 303 5.25 -24.97 6.54
C GLU A 303 5.56 -23.60 5.93
N LEU A 304 6.57 -22.92 6.47
CA LEU A 304 7.01 -21.65 5.91
C LEU A 304 7.53 -21.82 4.46
N LEU A 305 8.32 -22.87 4.22
CA LEU A 305 8.89 -23.14 2.89
C LEU A 305 7.83 -23.47 1.82
N GLN A 306 6.61 -23.87 2.20
CA GLN A 306 5.49 -24.02 1.26
C GLN A 306 5.16 -22.67 0.58
N GLY A 307 5.46 -21.54 1.21
CA GLY A 307 5.34 -20.21 0.62
C GLY A 307 6.14 -20.04 -0.68
N LEU A 308 7.28 -20.72 -0.83
CA LEU A 308 8.05 -20.72 -2.09
C LEU A 308 7.27 -21.40 -3.23
N GLU A 309 6.58 -22.51 -2.94
CA GLU A 309 5.77 -23.19 -3.94
C GLU A 309 4.52 -22.38 -4.31
N GLU A 310 3.86 -21.74 -3.35
CA GLU A 310 2.74 -20.85 -3.60
C GLU A 310 3.19 -19.65 -4.44
N PHE A 311 4.37 -19.09 -4.13
CA PHE A 311 4.96 -18.00 -4.87
C PHE A 311 5.32 -18.41 -6.32
N ARG A 312 5.88 -19.62 -6.51
CA ARG A 312 6.14 -20.19 -7.83
C ARG A 312 4.87 -20.29 -8.69
N GLN A 313 3.75 -20.74 -8.09
CA GLN A 313 2.47 -20.83 -8.78
C GLN A 313 1.96 -19.45 -9.20
N HIS A 314 2.13 -18.46 -8.32
CA HIS A 314 1.76 -17.08 -8.60
C HIS A 314 2.59 -16.44 -9.73
N LEU A 315 3.85 -16.83 -9.87
CA LEU A 315 4.77 -16.34 -10.92
C LEU A 315 4.63 -17.05 -12.28
N GLY A 316 3.74 -18.03 -12.41
CA GLY A 316 3.53 -18.72 -13.69
C GLY A 316 4.43 -19.92 -13.92
N GLY A 317 5.01 -20.50 -12.87
CA GLY A 317 5.62 -21.84 -12.91
C GLY A 317 7.12 -21.93 -12.68
N ARG A 318 7.89 -20.87 -12.90
CA ARG A 318 9.30 -20.81 -12.53
C ARG A 318 9.45 -19.99 -11.25
N LEU A 319 10.07 -20.58 -10.23
CA LEU A 319 10.38 -19.81 -9.01
C LEU A 319 11.46 -18.78 -9.35
N THR A 320 11.14 -17.53 -9.17
CA THR A 320 12.07 -16.41 -9.30
C THR A 320 11.92 -15.54 -8.07
N VAL A 321 12.93 -15.48 -7.23
CA VAL A 321 12.93 -14.63 -6.02
C VAL A 321 14.01 -13.56 -6.15
N THR A 322 13.74 -12.41 -5.56
CA THR A 322 14.72 -11.34 -5.48
C THR A 322 15.56 -11.53 -4.23
N MET A 323 16.88 -11.45 -4.38
CA MET A 323 17.88 -11.46 -3.31
C MET A 323 18.78 -10.24 -3.44
N LEU A 324 19.73 -10.06 -2.53
CA LEU A 324 20.65 -8.93 -2.53
C LEU A 324 22.11 -9.40 -2.57
N ASN A 325 22.93 -8.80 -3.41
CA ASN A 325 24.39 -8.90 -3.33
C ASN A 325 25.06 -7.61 -2.82
N GLY A 326 24.25 -6.69 -2.31
CA GLY A 326 24.62 -5.41 -1.69
C GLY A 326 23.38 -4.56 -1.53
N ILE A 327 23.41 -3.58 -0.62
CA ILE A 327 22.31 -2.62 -0.49
C ILE A 327 22.16 -1.83 -1.78
N GLY A 328 20.95 -1.74 -2.32
CA GLY A 328 20.65 -1.14 -3.62
C GLY A 328 21.03 -2.01 -4.81
N LYS A 329 21.38 -3.28 -4.60
CA LYS A 329 21.84 -4.20 -5.65
C LYS A 329 21.04 -5.50 -5.64
N PRO A 330 19.76 -5.45 -6.07
CA PRO A 330 18.95 -6.66 -6.16
C PRO A 330 19.46 -7.58 -7.28
N ILE A 331 19.33 -8.88 -7.05
CA ILE A 331 19.60 -9.95 -8.03
C ILE A 331 18.38 -10.88 -8.07
N ASN A 332 18.10 -11.45 -9.22
CA ASN A 332 17.06 -12.46 -9.37
C ASN A 332 17.71 -13.84 -9.34
N VAL A 333 17.13 -14.73 -8.55
CA VAL A 333 17.58 -16.11 -8.39
C VAL A 333 16.44 -17.07 -8.69
N HIS A 334 16.80 -18.28 -9.15
CA HIS A 334 15.85 -19.29 -9.64
C HIS A 334 16.05 -20.62 -8.95
#